data_b2ac5dd7b6fb54faf65f12098539c379
#
_entry.id   b2ac5dd7b6fb54faf65f12098539c379
#
_cell.length_a   1.000
_cell.length_b   1.000
_cell.length_c   1.000
_cell.angle_alpha   90.00
_cell.angle_beta   90.00
_cell.angle_gamma   90.00
#
_symmetry.space_group_name_H-M   'P 1'
#
loop_
_entity.id
_entity.type
_entity.pdbx_description
1 polymer ?
#
loop_
_entity_poly.entity_id
_entity_poly.type
_entity_poly.pdbx_seq_one_letter_code
_entity_poly.pdbx_strand_id
1 'polypeptide(L)'
;MNKINFNMMKKINKFLIIALGVLTFYSCSFDDTAQDLLASDLVAGGPYYFQFANASKSLKTGVAPSGDLVEIEESIDVVLLGAPLSEDVTVNLAVDPSTTISSSMYSLSAESVTILAGETSGSITVTSVASAMPQGETLKLVLNLDAGDYNATAGTTLTYDMLRIVYCPIATGTWTINGTDDWGDGWNDGTIVVNINDVITNYTLADGSVYSATIDVPSDTTKLEFSWQQGAWDSEVIFTITDPLGRVVLSVQYPTSGGDLGYEPCEWVN
;
A
#
# COMPACT_ATOMS: atom_id res chain seq x y z
N MET A 1 42.58 -33.01 -33.76
CA MET A 1 42.72 -33.12 -32.29
C MET A 1 43.71 -32.09 -31.80
N ASN A 2 43.19 -30.89 -31.44
CA ASN A 2 44.04 -29.81 -30.93
C ASN A 2 44.06 -29.85 -29.41
N LYS A 3 45.22 -30.17 -28.84
CA LYS A 3 45.45 -30.03 -27.40
C LYS A 3 45.50 -28.54 -27.04
N ILE A 4 44.43 -28.01 -26.49
CA ILE A 4 44.42 -26.67 -25.92
C ILE A 4 45.31 -26.69 -24.68
N ASN A 5 46.30 -25.81 -24.67
CA ASN A 5 47.40 -25.76 -23.73
C ASN A 5 46.92 -25.37 -22.34
N PHE A 6 46.78 -26.32 -21.42
CA PHE A 6 46.27 -26.20 -20.05
C PHE A 6 47.05 -25.16 -19.20
N ASN A 7 48.25 -24.80 -19.62
CA ASN A 7 49.05 -23.81 -18.92
C ASN A 7 48.63 -22.35 -19.18
N MET A 8 47.86 -22.08 -20.26
CA MET A 8 47.41 -20.74 -20.57
C MET A 8 46.17 -20.38 -19.71
N MET A 9 45.30 -21.34 -19.42
CA MET A 9 44.14 -21.14 -18.53
C MET A 9 44.54 -20.88 -17.06
N LYS A 10 45.65 -21.49 -16.59
CA LYS A 10 46.17 -21.22 -15.23
C LYS A 10 46.71 -19.81 -15.07
N LYS A 11 47.25 -19.21 -16.15
CA LYS A 11 47.74 -17.82 -16.11
C LYS A 11 46.59 -16.81 -16.16
N ILE A 12 45.54 -17.10 -16.93
CA ILE A 12 44.37 -16.22 -17.03
C ILE A 12 43.61 -16.19 -15.69
N ASN A 13 43.43 -17.33 -15.05
CA ASN A 13 42.76 -17.38 -13.73
C ASN A 13 43.55 -16.65 -12.61
N LYS A 14 44.91 -16.65 -12.69
CA LYS A 14 45.70 -15.89 -11.72
C LYS A 14 45.59 -14.38 -11.91
N PHE A 15 45.51 -13.93 -13.17
CA PHE A 15 45.30 -12.51 -13.47
C PHE A 15 43.87 -12.04 -13.14
N LEU A 16 42.87 -12.90 -13.34
CA LEU A 16 41.50 -12.59 -13.03
C LEU A 16 41.25 -12.48 -11.50
N ILE A 17 41.92 -13.35 -10.72
CA ILE A 17 41.82 -13.30 -9.24
C ILE A 17 42.56 -12.07 -8.69
N ILE A 18 43.68 -11.64 -9.29
CA ILE A 18 44.37 -10.41 -8.88
C ILE A 18 43.56 -9.16 -9.28
N ALA A 19 42.91 -9.16 -10.44
CA ALA A 19 42.04 -8.07 -10.86
C ALA A 19 40.77 -7.97 -9.99
N LEU A 20 40.18 -9.11 -9.55
CA LEU A 20 39.03 -9.12 -8.64
C LEU A 20 39.45 -8.70 -7.21
N GLY A 21 40.66 -9.05 -6.77
CA GLY A 21 41.19 -8.65 -5.46
C GLY A 21 41.51 -7.15 -5.35
N VAL A 22 41.88 -6.51 -6.48
CA VAL A 22 42.13 -5.06 -6.50
C VAL A 22 40.83 -4.24 -6.57
N LEU A 23 39.75 -4.80 -7.15
CA LEU A 23 38.42 -4.14 -7.19
C LEU A 23 37.70 -4.15 -5.83
N THR A 24 38.10 -5.03 -4.91
CA THR A 24 37.52 -5.03 -3.56
C THR A 24 38.16 -4.00 -2.61
N PHE A 25 39.28 -3.37 -3.00
CA PHE A 25 39.90 -2.29 -2.21
C PHE A 25 39.54 -0.87 -2.68
N TYR A 26 38.78 -0.73 -3.79
CA TYR A 26 38.04 0.50 -4.10
C TYR A 26 36.58 0.41 -3.66
N SER A 27 36.32 -0.20 -2.53
CA SER A 27 35.16 0.13 -1.71
C SER A 27 35.31 1.61 -1.38
N CYS A 28 34.43 2.44 -1.90
CA CYS A 28 34.26 3.81 -1.46
C CYS A 28 34.61 3.89 0.02
N SER A 29 35.67 4.58 0.35
CA SER A 29 35.73 5.24 1.63
C SER A 29 34.57 6.24 1.60
N PHE A 30 33.40 5.81 2.03
CA PHE A 30 32.45 6.73 2.59
C PHE A 30 33.28 7.53 3.58
N ASP A 31 33.32 8.81 3.33
CA ASP A 31 34.01 9.74 4.20
C ASP A 31 33.35 9.61 5.59
N ASP A 32 33.95 8.77 6.45
CA ASP A 32 33.54 8.54 7.84
C ASP A 32 33.66 9.81 8.68
N THR A 33 34.05 10.94 8.05
CA THR A 33 34.19 12.21 8.75
C THR A 33 32.89 12.69 9.40
N ALA A 34 31.72 12.33 8.85
CA ALA A 34 30.43 12.65 9.47
C ALA A 34 30.11 11.70 10.65
N GLN A 35 30.53 10.43 10.58
CA GLN A 35 30.40 9.47 11.67
C GLN A 35 31.51 9.64 12.71
N ASP A 36 32.74 9.96 12.30
CA ASP A 36 33.83 10.27 13.21
C ASP A 36 33.60 11.58 13.98
N LEU A 37 32.98 12.58 13.36
CA LEU A 37 32.56 13.80 14.09
C LEU A 37 31.48 13.49 15.13
N LEU A 38 30.55 12.57 14.83
CA LEU A 38 29.55 12.11 15.81
C LEU A 38 30.17 11.22 16.89
N ALA A 39 31.13 10.36 16.53
CA ALA A 39 31.81 9.46 17.45
C ALA A 39 32.82 10.20 18.38
N SER A 40 33.47 11.26 17.90
CA SER A 40 34.41 12.03 18.69
C SER A 40 33.73 13.00 19.68
N ASP A 41 32.50 13.43 19.40
CA ASP A 41 31.70 14.29 20.29
C ASP A 41 30.84 13.48 21.27
N LEU A 42 30.82 12.15 21.16
CA LEU A 42 30.17 11.23 22.12
C LEU A 42 30.97 11.02 23.40
N VAL A 43 31.67 12.04 23.86
CA VAL A 43 32.28 12.04 25.22
C VAL A 43 31.14 12.05 26.22
N ALA A 44 31.23 11.23 27.27
CA ALA A 44 30.28 11.23 28.37
C ALA A 44 30.03 12.68 28.85
N GLY A 45 28.81 13.22 28.58
CA GLY A 45 28.46 14.62 28.83
C GLY A 45 28.41 15.53 27.60
N GLY A 46 28.53 14.98 26.36
CA GLY A 46 28.39 15.73 25.08
C GLY A 46 26.93 16.09 24.75
N PRO A 47 26.71 16.88 23.71
CA PRO A 47 25.36 17.30 23.37
C PRO A 47 24.50 16.07 23.01
N TYR A 48 23.38 15.93 23.74
CA TYR A 48 22.36 14.90 23.44
C TYR A 48 21.36 15.48 22.47
N TYR A 49 21.05 14.71 21.43
CA TYR A 49 20.07 15.10 20.40
C TYR A 49 18.95 14.09 20.33
N PHE A 50 17.72 14.58 20.32
CA PHE A 50 16.52 13.76 20.16
C PHE A 50 15.88 14.02 18.82
N GLN A 51 15.40 12.95 18.18
CA GLN A 51 14.64 13.03 16.94
C GLN A 51 13.64 11.89 16.84
N PHE A 52 12.64 12.04 15.97
CA PHE A 52 11.84 10.92 15.54
C PHE A 52 12.67 9.98 14.67
N ALA A 53 12.44 8.66 14.80
CA ALA A 53 13.07 7.65 13.94
C ALA A 53 12.66 7.78 12.47
N ASN A 54 11.47 8.36 12.22
CA ASN A 54 10.93 8.62 10.89
C ASN A 54 10.41 10.04 10.81
N ALA A 55 10.57 10.69 9.66
CA ALA A 55 10.03 12.04 9.43
C ALA A 55 8.56 12.01 8.96
N SER A 56 8.16 10.95 8.25
CA SER A 56 6.79 10.80 7.76
C SER A 56 6.45 9.33 7.49
N LYS A 57 5.15 9.01 7.57
CA LYS A 57 4.57 7.73 7.15
C LYS A 57 3.18 7.92 6.56
N SER A 58 2.84 7.11 5.56
CA SER A 58 1.47 6.99 5.06
C SER A 58 0.82 5.74 5.66
N LEU A 59 -0.27 5.94 6.38
CA LEU A 59 -0.99 4.90 7.11
C LEU A 59 -2.39 4.74 6.52
N LYS A 60 -2.82 3.51 6.30
CA LYS A 60 -4.13 3.21 5.74
C LYS A 60 -4.88 2.29 6.69
N THR A 61 -6.09 2.69 7.06
CA THR A 61 -7.05 1.78 7.67
C THR A 61 -7.99 1.24 6.61
N GLY A 62 -8.51 0.05 6.81
CA GLY A 62 -9.37 -0.64 5.87
C GLY A 62 -10.49 -1.38 6.55
N VAL A 63 -11.03 -2.36 5.84
CA VAL A 63 -12.04 -3.27 6.35
C VAL A 63 -11.49 -4.69 6.20
N ALA A 64 -11.58 -5.46 7.28
CA ALA A 64 -11.24 -6.88 7.25
C ALA A 64 -12.22 -7.64 6.32
N PRO A 65 -11.87 -8.85 5.86
CA PRO A 65 -12.81 -9.70 5.08
C PRO A 65 -14.14 -9.97 5.81
N SER A 66 -14.16 -9.88 7.15
CA SER A 66 -15.39 -9.96 7.98
C SER A 66 -16.32 -8.74 7.85
N GLY A 67 -15.86 -7.64 7.26
CA GLY A 67 -16.56 -6.36 7.22
C GLY A 67 -16.24 -5.42 8.39
N ASP A 68 -15.40 -5.86 9.33
CA ASP A 68 -15.03 -5.05 10.49
C ASP A 68 -13.97 -4.00 10.10
N LEU A 69 -14.08 -2.80 10.68
CA LEU A 69 -13.07 -1.77 10.53
C LEU A 69 -11.77 -2.20 11.21
N VAL A 70 -10.66 -2.04 10.49
CA VAL A 70 -9.31 -2.29 11.02
C VAL A 70 -8.71 -0.95 11.41
N GLU A 71 -8.35 -0.81 12.70
CA GLU A 71 -7.67 0.38 13.19
C GLU A 71 -6.21 0.42 12.74
N ILE A 72 -5.68 1.63 12.56
CA ILE A 72 -4.24 1.84 12.46
C ILE A 72 -3.69 1.74 13.89
N GLU A 73 -2.66 0.94 14.05
CA GLU A 73 -1.87 0.88 15.27
C GLU A 73 -0.40 0.96 14.87
N GLU A 74 0.27 2.07 15.21
CA GLU A 74 1.62 2.34 14.74
C GLU A 74 2.48 2.90 15.87
N SER A 75 3.76 2.47 15.92
CA SER A 75 4.74 2.96 16.88
C SER A 75 5.25 4.35 16.48
N ILE A 76 5.35 5.23 17.47
CA ILE A 76 6.04 6.52 17.39
C ILE A 76 7.35 6.36 18.16
N ASP A 77 8.44 6.23 17.42
CA ASP A 77 9.76 5.99 18.00
C ASP A 77 10.55 7.28 18.04
N VAL A 78 11.10 7.59 19.23
CA VAL A 78 12.05 8.67 19.45
C VAL A 78 13.41 8.06 19.75
N VAL A 79 14.43 8.57 19.08
CA VAL A 79 15.82 8.11 19.24
C VAL A 79 16.69 9.21 19.82
N LEU A 80 17.59 8.79 20.69
CA LEU A 80 18.68 9.58 21.20
C LEU A 80 19.91 9.36 20.34
N LEU A 81 20.39 10.43 19.72
CA LEU A 81 21.67 10.44 19.02
C LEU A 81 22.75 10.81 20.02
N GLY A 82 23.54 9.82 20.42
CA GLY A 82 24.57 9.98 21.43
C GLY A 82 24.76 8.72 22.26
N ALA A 83 25.60 8.84 23.30
CA ALA A 83 25.74 7.76 24.26
C ALA A 83 24.45 7.62 25.10
N PRO A 84 24.09 6.40 25.54
CA PRO A 84 22.99 6.22 26.46
C PRO A 84 23.16 7.08 27.73
N LEU A 85 22.05 7.63 28.23
CA LEU A 85 22.04 8.37 29.49
C LEU A 85 22.03 7.42 30.69
N SER A 86 22.57 7.85 31.82
CA SER A 86 22.57 7.05 33.06
C SER A 86 21.26 7.14 33.84
N GLU A 87 20.33 7.99 33.39
CA GLU A 87 19.02 8.23 34.00
C GLU A 87 17.97 8.21 32.91
N ASP A 88 16.72 7.92 33.31
CA ASP A 88 15.59 8.01 32.41
C ASP A 88 15.38 9.43 31.89
N VAL A 89 15.09 9.60 30.64
CA VAL A 89 14.75 10.89 30.05
C VAL A 89 13.37 10.84 29.39
N THR A 90 12.58 11.88 29.65
CA THR A 90 11.25 12.04 29.08
C THR A 90 11.25 13.20 28.08
N VAL A 91 10.77 12.92 26.87
CA VAL A 91 10.64 13.88 25.77
C VAL A 91 9.16 14.08 25.49
N ASN A 92 8.69 15.32 25.54
CA ASN A 92 7.28 15.63 25.31
C ASN A 92 6.95 15.66 23.81
N LEU A 93 5.70 15.31 23.49
CA LEU A 93 5.14 15.41 22.15
C LEU A 93 4.04 16.48 22.14
N ALA A 94 4.07 17.34 21.16
CA ALA A 94 3.03 18.35 20.93
C ALA A 94 2.39 18.15 19.57
N VAL A 95 1.05 18.24 19.52
CA VAL A 95 0.32 18.24 18.24
C VAL A 95 0.52 19.60 17.58
N ASP A 96 1.04 19.57 16.34
CA ASP A 96 1.28 20.77 15.56
C ASP A 96 -0.02 21.38 15.05
N PRO A 97 -0.16 22.73 14.99
CA PRO A 97 -1.34 23.40 14.45
C PRO A 97 -1.67 23.08 12.98
N SER A 98 -0.72 22.55 12.21
CA SER A 98 -0.96 22.09 10.83
C SER A 98 -1.65 20.73 10.74
N THR A 99 -1.90 20.06 11.88
CA THR A 99 -2.69 18.83 11.96
C THR A 99 -4.10 19.06 11.45
N THR A 100 -4.56 18.20 10.53
CA THR A 100 -5.92 18.28 9.96
C THR A 100 -6.87 17.22 10.52
N ILE A 101 -6.32 16.12 11.07
CA ILE A 101 -7.14 15.09 11.73
C ILE A 101 -7.66 15.61 13.07
N SER A 102 -8.96 15.37 13.35
CA SER A 102 -9.55 15.73 14.63
C SER A 102 -9.05 14.81 15.75
N SER A 103 -8.89 15.37 16.96
CA SER A 103 -8.50 14.61 18.15
C SER A 103 -9.48 13.47 18.52
N SER A 104 -10.71 13.47 17.99
CA SER A 104 -11.67 12.37 18.14
C SER A 104 -11.39 11.19 17.20
N MET A 105 -10.50 11.33 16.24
CA MET A 105 -10.20 10.35 15.20
C MET A 105 -8.92 9.55 15.45
N TYR A 106 -8.18 9.86 16.52
CA TYR A 106 -6.99 9.14 16.93
C TYR A 106 -6.79 9.22 18.45
N SER A 107 -5.93 8.37 18.96
CA SER A 107 -5.43 8.44 20.32
C SER A 107 -3.92 8.19 20.36
N LEU A 108 -3.23 8.80 21.31
CA LEU A 108 -1.85 8.51 21.65
C LEU A 108 -1.84 7.76 22.98
N SER A 109 -0.99 6.73 23.09
CA SER A 109 -0.86 5.98 24.37
C SER A 109 -0.26 6.81 25.50
N ALA A 110 0.49 7.87 25.15
CA ALA A 110 1.03 8.89 26.07
C ALA A 110 1.30 10.20 25.30
N GLU A 111 1.43 11.31 26.03
CA GLU A 111 1.84 12.62 25.51
C GLU A 111 3.36 12.84 25.55
N SER A 112 4.11 11.86 25.98
CA SER A 112 5.57 11.88 26.06
C SER A 112 6.16 10.50 25.84
N VAL A 113 7.40 10.46 25.37
CA VAL A 113 8.20 9.25 25.22
C VAL A 113 9.28 9.24 26.29
N THR A 114 9.36 8.15 27.06
CA THR A 114 10.45 7.93 28.02
C THR A 114 11.49 6.99 27.41
N ILE A 115 12.74 7.43 27.38
CA ILE A 115 13.89 6.61 27.04
C ILE A 115 14.54 6.22 28.38
N LEU A 116 14.60 4.91 28.65
CA LEU A 116 15.12 4.40 29.92
C LEU A 116 16.64 4.55 30.02
N ALA A 117 17.14 4.61 31.22
CA ALA A 117 18.56 4.63 31.50
C ALA A 117 19.28 3.47 30.79
N GLY A 118 20.34 3.78 30.06
CA GLY A 118 21.09 2.81 29.29
C GLY A 118 20.54 2.52 27.88
N GLU A 119 19.36 3.04 27.53
CA GLU A 119 18.76 2.88 26.22
C GLU A 119 18.98 4.12 25.33
N THR A 120 18.80 3.95 24.03
CA THR A 120 18.92 5.02 23.02
C THR A 120 17.62 5.27 22.26
N SER A 121 16.53 4.61 22.65
CA SER A 121 15.22 4.80 22.05
C SER A 121 14.09 4.53 23.04
N GLY A 122 12.96 5.16 22.81
CA GLY A 122 11.70 4.89 23.46
C GLY A 122 10.56 5.06 22.48
N SER A 123 9.37 4.54 22.81
CA SER A 123 8.23 4.59 21.93
C SER A 123 6.91 4.75 22.67
N ILE A 124 5.94 5.30 21.96
CA ILE A 124 4.52 5.26 22.28
C ILE A 124 3.75 4.76 21.05
N THR A 125 2.46 4.54 21.20
CA THR A 125 1.60 4.08 20.08
C THR A 125 0.58 5.15 19.70
N VAL A 126 0.38 5.36 18.41
CA VAL A 126 -0.78 6.04 17.86
C VAL A 126 -1.79 5.00 17.37
N THR A 127 -3.06 5.17 17.74
CA THR A 127 -4.16 4.32 17.28
C THR A 127 -5.21 5.19 16.63
N SER A 128 -5.70 4.80 15.44
CA SER A 128 -6.81 5.48 14.79
C SER A 128 -8.15 5.15 15.48
N VAL A 129 -9.15 5.98 15.19
CA VAL A 129 -10.57 5.66 15.42
C VAL A 129 -11.23 5.65 14.04
N ALA A 130 -11.05 4.53 13.31
CA ALA A 130 -11.43 4.41 11.91
C ALA A 130 -12.89 4.75 11.64
N SER A 131 -13.80 4.42 12.58
CA SER A 131 -15.22 4.74 12.46
C SER A 131 -15.52 6.25 12.46
N ALA A 132 -14.64 7.05 13.07
CA ALA A 132 -14.78 8.51 13.11
C ALA A 132 -14.13 9.20 11.90
N MET A 133 -13.24 8.53 11.17
CA MET A 133 -12.57 9.10 10.01
C MET A 133 -13.48 9.11 8.77
N PRO A 134 -13.47 10.17 7.94
CA PRO A 134 -14.15 10.18 6.65
C PRO A 134 -13.49 9.17 5.70
N GLN A 135 -14.29 8.56 4.83
CA GLN A 135 -13.77 7.62 3.83
C GLN A 135 -13.14 8.36 2.65
N GLY A 136 -12.03 7.85 2.14
CA GLY A 136 -11.37 8.35 0.94
C GLY A 136 -10.64 9.69 1.11
N GLU A 137 -10.63 10.25 2.31
CA GLU A 137 -9.94 11.50 2.62
C GLU A 137 -8.64 11.24 3.38
N THR A 138 -7.55 11.84 2.92
CA THR A 138 -6.27 11.79 3.64
C THR A 138 -6.19 12.93 4.65
N LEU A 139 -6.09 12.57 5.91
CA LEU A 139 -5.94 13.49 7.04
C LEU A 139 -4.51 13.44 7.56
N LYS A 140 -4.02 14.56 8.11
CA LYS A 140 -2.66 14.66 8.64
C LYS A 140 -2.67 14.77 10.15
N LEU A 141 -1.85 13.93 10.80
CA LEU A 141 -1.40 14.12 12.17
C LEU A 141 0.05 14.57 12.11
N VAL A 142 0.34 15.74 12.64
CA VAL A 142 1.69 16.29 12.71
C VAL A 142 2.06 16.46 14.18
N LEU A 143 3.15 15.83 14.57
CA LEU A 143 3.68 15.86 15.94
C LEU A 143 5.03 16.56 15.95
N ASN A 144 5.23 17.42 16.92
CA ASN A 144 6.52 18.05 17.23
C ASN A 144 7.09 17.48 18.51
N LEU A 145 8.39 17.28 18.50
CA LEU A 145 9.16 16.80 19.64
C LEU A 145 9.67 18.01 20.44
N ASP A 146 9.35 18.06 21.72
CA ASP A 146 9.87 19.02 22.67
C ASP A 146 10.89 18.32 23.59
N ALA A 147 12.15 18.53 23.28
CA ALA A 147 13.27 17.95 24.01
C ALA A 147 13.64 18.74 25.28
N GLY A 148 12.92 19.81 25.64
CA GLY A 148 13.19 20.64 26.80
C GLY A 148 14.58 21.25 26.78
N ASP A 149 15.36 20.97 27.80
CA ASP A 149 16.76 21.47 27.96
C ASP A 149 17.79 20.76 27.07
N TYR A 150 17.36 19.69 26.34
CA TYR A 150 18.21 18.95 25.41
C TYR A 150 18.16 19.55 24.01
N ASN A 151 19.19 19.28 23.23
CA ASN A 151 19.21 19.73 21.83
C ASN A 151 18.25 18.89 20.98
N ALA A 152 17.55 19.55 20.07
CA ALA A 152 16.76 18.93 19.04
C ALA A 152 17.48 19.01 17.70
N THR A 153 17.39 17.96 16.89
CA THR A 153 17.91 17.93 15.52
C THR A 153 16.86 18.42 14.52
N ALA A 154 17.17 18.36 13.23
CA ALA A 154 16.18 18.63 12.17
C ALA A 154 15.03 17.61 12.14
N GLY A 155 15.16 16.44 12.79
CA GLY A 155 14.15 15.37 12.83
C GLY A 155 13.12 15.50 13.97
N THR A 156 12.70 16.73 14.31
CA THR A 156 11.79 17.01 15.44
C THR A 156 10.32 17.02 15.05
N THR A 157 10.00 16.85 13.77
CA THR A 157 8.63 16.79 13.29
C THR A 157 8.36 15.44 12.64
N LEU A 158 7.25 14.81 13.01
CA LEU A 158 6.73 13.58 12.41
C LEU A 158 5.36 13.85 11.81
N THR A 159 5.18 13.46 10.54
CA THR A 159 3.90 13.57 9.85
C THR A 159 3.34 12.19 9.53
N TYR A 160 2.12 11.92 9.96
CA TYR A 160 1.32 10.78 9.51
C TYR A 160 0.26 11.26 8.52
N ASP A 161 0.30 10.73 7.30
CA ASP A 161 -0.81 10.81 6.36
C ASP A 161 -1.73 9.61 6.61
N MET A 162 -2.89 9.84 7.22
CA MET A 162 -3.85 8.80 7.61
C MET A 162 -5.03 8.79 6.64
N LEU A 163 -5.29 7.65 6.04
CA LEU A 163 -6.37 7.45 5.09
C LEU A 163 -7.27 6.30 5.56
N ARG A 164 -8.57 6.58 5.73
CA ARG A 164 -9.56 5.50 5.75
C ARG A 164 -9.94 5.18 4.33
N ILE A 165 -9.56 3.98 3.85
CA ILE A 165 -9.92 3.55 2.50
C ILE A 165 -11.43 3.45 2.33
N VAL A 166 -11.91 3.74 1.14
CA VAL A 166 -13.30 3.47 0.76
C VAL A 166 -13.44 1.96 0.65
N TYR A 167 -14.41 1.39 1.35
CA TYR A 167 -14.73 -0.02 1.26
C TYR A 167 -16.16 -0.17 0.74
N CYS A 168 -16.27 -0.83 -0.39
CA CYS A 168 -17.54 -1.23 -0.95
C CYS A 168 -17.52 -2.75 -1.08
N PRO A 169 -18.29 -3.46 -0.25
CA PRO A 169 -18.37 -4.90 -0.39
C PRO A 169 -18.99 -5.27 -1.74
N ILE A 170 -18.50 -6.36 -2.32
CA ILE A 170 -19.17 -6.97 -3.48
C ILE A 170 -20.59 -7.32 -3.05
N ALA A 171 -21.58 -6.81 -3.79
CA ALA A 171 -22.97 -7.11 -3.50
C ALA A 171 -23.24 -8.61 -3.74
N THR A 172 -23.67 -9.33 -2.70
CA THR A 172 -23.96 -10.76 -2.79
C THR A 172 -25.43 -11.01 -3.16
N GLY A 173 -25.71 -12.13 -3.83
CA GLY A 173 -27.02 -12.46 -4.33
C GLY A 173 -27.08 -12.52 -5.86
N THR A 174 -28.31 -12.40 -6.42
CA THR A 174 -28.51 -12.57 -7.85
C THR A 174 -28.29 -11.28 -8.62
N TRP A 175 -27.28 -11.27 -9.48
CA TRP A 175 -27.00 -10.22 -10.44
C TRP A 175 -27.68 -10.55 -11.78
N THR A 176 -27.87 -9.54 -12.61
CA THR A 176 -28.52 -9.70 -13.93
C THR A 176 -27.63 -9.15 -15.02
N ILE A 177 -27.47 -9.93 -16.09
CA ILE A 177 -26.93 -9.49 -17.38
C ILE A 177 -28.12 -9.27 -18.31
N ASN A 178 -28.20 -8.10 -18.92
CA ASN A 178 -29.10 -7.83 -20.04
C ASN A 178 -28.27 -7.34 -21.21
N GLY A 179 -28.49 -7.90 -22.38
CA GLY A 179 -27.74 -7.55 -23.58
C GLY A 179 -28.59 -7.60 -24.83
N THR A 180 -28.09 -7.00 -25.89
CA THR A 180 -28.67 -7.01 -27.23
C THR A 180 -27.60 -7.25 -28.28
N ASP A 181 -28.06 -7.74 -29.41
CA ASP A 181 -27.31 -7.83 -30.63
C ASP A 181 -28.11 -7.13 -31.76
N ASP A 182 -27.45 -6.21 -32.49
CA ASP A 182 -28.13 -5.32 -33.43
C ASP A 182 -28.56 -6.07 -34.72
N TRP A 183 -27.87 -7.16 -35.10
CA TRP A 183 -28.22 -7.95 -36.30
C TRP A 183 -29.08 -9.15 -35.99
N GLY A 184 -29.09 -9.62 -34.77
CA GLY A 184 -29.95 -10.70 -34.32
C GLY A 184 -29.43 -12.10 -34.66
N ASP A 185 -28.16 -12.24 -34.91
CA ASP A 185 -27.50 -13.52 -35.15
C ASP A 185 -26.57 -13.97 -34.01
N GLY A 186 -26.69 -13.25 -32.83
CA GLY A 186 -25.98 -13.54 -31.63
C GLY A 186 -24.63 -12.84 -31.54
N TRP A 187 -23.90 -13.07 -30.45
CA TRP A 187 -22.65 -12.37 -30.17
C TRP A 187 -21.42 -12.96 -30.90
N ASN A 188 -21.61 -13.91 -31.81
CA ASN A 188 -20.60 -14.40 -32.75
C ASN A 188 -19.26 -14.75 -32.06
N ASP A 189 -19.30 -15.59 -31.00
CA ASP A 189 -18.24 -15.98 -30.10
C ASP A 189 -17.85 -14.89 -29.07
N GLY A 190 -18.41 -13.68 -29.15
CA GLY A 190 -18.30 -12.67 -28.12
C GLY A 190 -18.84 -13.16 -26.77
N THR A 191 -18.09 -12.98 -25.68
CA THR A 191 -18.42 -13.63 -24.41
C THR A 191 -18.08 -12.74 -23.23
N ILE A 192 -19.04 -12.59 -22.30
CA ILE A 192 -18.77 -12.04 -20.98
C ILE A 192 -18.20 -13.16 -20.13
N VAL A 193 -16.99 -12.97 -19.64
CA VAL A 193 -16.31 -13.89 -18.74
C VAL A 193 -16.42 -13.35 -17.32
N VAL A 194 -17.04 -14.10 -16.44
CA VAL A 194 -17.23 -13.76 -15.02
C VAL A 194 -16.34 -14.65 -14.18
N ASN A 195 -15.49 -14.03 -13.36
CA ASN A 195 -14.61 -14.72 -12.43
C ASN A 195 -15.04 -14.42 -10.98
N ILE A 196 -15.53 -15.45 -10.30
CA ILE A 196 -15.89 -15.39 -8.87
C ILE A 196 -14.94 -16.31 -8.09
N ASN A 197 -14.08 -15.76 -7.26
CA ASN A 197 -13.13 -16.52 -6.44
C ASN A 197 -12.34 -17.55 -7.26
N ASP A 198 -11.86 -17.13 -8.47
CA ASP A 198 -11.14 -17.94 -9.46
C ASP A 198 -11.97 -19.05 -10.14
N VAL A 199 -13.29 -19.05 -9.96
CA VAL A 199 -14.23 -19.87 -10.75
C VAL A 199 -14.75 -19.03 -11.91
N ILE A 200 -14.50 -19.51 -13.14
CA ILE A 200 -14.84 -18.81 -14.38
C ILE A 200 -16.16 -19.35 -14.93
N THR A 201 -17.07 -18.44 -15.26
CA THR A 201 -18.32 -18.73 -15.97
C THR A 201 -18.45 -17.82 -17.19
N ASN A 202 -18.86 -18.39 -18.31
CA ASN A 202 -18.97 -17.70 -19.59
C ASN A 202 -20.45 -17.47 -19.95
N TYR A 203 -20.75 -16.26 -20.42
CA TYR A 203 -22.09 -15.83 -20.84
C TYR A 203 -22.02 -15.29 -22.29
N THR A 204 -22.76 -15.88 -23.18
CA THR A 204 -22.80 -15.49 -24.60
C THR A 204 -24.19 -15.69 -25.17
N LEU A 205 -24.56 -14.91 -26.18
CA LEU A 205 -25.76 -15.07 -26.99
C LEU A 205 -25.40 -15.85 -28.23
N ALA A 206 -25.89 -17.09 -28.32
CA ALA A 206 -25.58 -17.98 -29.47
C ALA A 206 -26.36 -17.64 -30.75
N ASP A 207 -27.56 -17.06 -30.62
CA ASP A 207 -28.45 -16.69 -31.71
C ASP A 207 -29.55 -15.74 -31.21
N GLY A 208 -30.05 -14.84 -32.04
CA GLY A 208 -31.09 -13.89 -31.68
C GLY A 208 -30.54 -12.52 -31.19
N SER A 209 -31.47 -11.59 -30.97
CA SER A 209 -31.15 -10.17 -30.72
C SER A 209 -31.23 -9.75 -29.24
N VAL A 210 -31.66 -10.64 -28.34
CA VAL A 210 -31.85 -10.27 -26.89
C VAL A 210 -31.26 -11.35 -26.01
N TYR A 211 -30.49 -10.90 -25.06
CA TYR A 211 -29.88 -11.75 -24.03
C TYR A 211 -30.32 -11.35 -22.62
N SER A 212 -30.59 -12.34 -21.79
CA SER A 212 -30.78 -12.15 -20.37
C SER A 212 -30.26 -13.37 -19.62
N ALA A 213 -29.45 -13.13 -18.59
CA ALA A 213 -28.93 -14.18 -17.72
C ALA A 213 -28.77 -13.67 -16.29
N THR A 214 -28.62 -14.59 -15.35
CA THR A 214 -28.34 -14.28 -13.96
C THR A 214 -27.00 -14.84 -13.54
N ILE A 215 -26.33 -14.11 -12.64
CA ILE A 215 -25.10 -14.52 -11.97
C ILE A 215 -25.43 -14.62 -10.49
N ASP A 216 -25.21 -15.77 -9.87
CA ASP A 216 -25.33 -15.92 -8.42
C ASP A 216 -23.97 -15.65 -7.76
N VAL A 217 -23.89 -14.57 -6.98
CA VAL A 217 -22.69 -14.15 -6.28
C VAL A 217 -22.80 -14.54 -4.79
N PRO A 218 -22.05 -15.56 -4.35
CA PRO A 218 -22.11 -16.07 -2.99
C PRO A 218 -21.71 -15.07 -1.92
N SER A 219 -22.13 -15.32 -0.68
CA SER A 219 -21.85 -14.43 0.47
C SER A 219 -20.36 -14.41 0.90
N ASP A 220 -19.58 -15.40 0.48
CA ASP A 220 -18.15 -15.54 0.74
C ASP A 220 -17.29 -15.05 -0.44
N THR A 221 -17.88 -14.30 -1.39
CA THR A 221 -17.16 -13.76 -2.54
C THR A 221 -16.19 -12.68 -2.09
N THR A 222 -14.92 -12.90 -2.34
CA THR A 222 -13.82 -11.94 -2.09
C THR A 222 -13.25 -11.35 -3.38
N LYS A 223 -13.57 -11.99 -4.52
CA LYS A 223 -13.10 -11.59 -5.84
C LYS A 223 -14.24 -11.73 -6.84
N LEU A 224 -14.53 -10.66 -7.57
CA LEU A 224 -15.49 -10.62 -8.67
C LEU A 224 -14.89 -9.76 -9.77
N GLU A 225 -14.69 -10.37 -10.93
CA GLU A 225 -14.13 -9.70 -12.10
C GLU A 225 -14.99 -10.00 -13.32
N PHE A 226 -15.12 -9.02 -14.18
CA PHE A 226 -15.78 -9.15 -15.47
C PHE A 226 -14.81 -8.82 -16.59
N SER A 227 -14.74 -9.68 -17.59
CA SER A 227 -13.94 -9.41 -18.77
C SER A 227 -14.70 -9.76 -20.04
N TRP A 228 -14.31 -9.12 -21.14
CA TRP A 228 -14.84 -9.40 -22.46
C TRP A 228 -13.85 -10.25 -23.25
N GLN A 229 -14.32 -11.37 -23.78
CA GLN A 229 -13.64 -12.14 -24.82
C GLN A 229 -14.25 -11.71 -26.16
N GLN A 230 -13.40 -11.20 -27.06
CA GLN A 230 -13.84 -10.73 -28.35
C GLN A 230 -14.44 -11.84 -29.23
N GLY A 231 -15.51 -11.48 -29.91
CA GLY A 231 -16.11 -12.24 -31.00
C GLY A 231 -15.76 -11.69 -32.39
N ALA A 232 -16.47 -12.13 -33.38
CA ALA A 232 -16.26 -11.67 -34.76
C ALA A 232 -16.91 -10.31 -35.06
N TRP A 233 -18.01 -9.96 -34.36
CA TRP A 233 -18.83 -8.78 -34.62
C TRP A 233 -19.16 -7.99 -33.34
N ASP A 234 -18.15 -7.67 -32.52
CA ASP A 234 -18.30 -6.95 -31.27
C ASP A 234 -18.99 -5.57 -31.43
N SER A 235 -18.96 -5.00 -32.66
CA SER A 235 -19.62 -3.73 -32.98
C SER A 235 -21.16 -3.80 -33.00
N GLU A 236 -21.74 -4.95 -32.74
CA GLU A 236 -23.19 -5.17 -32.69
C GLU A 236 -23.71 -5.46 -31.29
N VAL A 237 -22.77 -5.61 -30.35
CA VAL A 237 -23.03 -6.07 -28.97
C VAL A 237 -23.19 -4.90 -28.03
N ILE A 238 -24.29 -4.90 -27.26
CA ILE A 238 -24.54 -4.00 -26.16
C ILE A 238 -24.97 -4.83 -24.94
N PHE A 239 -24.43 -4.54 -23.76
CA PHE A 239 -24.92 -5.18 -22.54
C PHE A 239 -24.75 -4.31 -21.28
N THR A 240 -25.55 -4.62 -20.28
CA THR A 240 -25.46 -4.07 -18.93
C THR A 240 -25.38 -5.19 -17.91
N ILE A 241 -24.67 -4.94 -16.81
CA ILE A 241 -24.65 -5.80 -15.63
C ILE A 241 -25.20 -5.00 -14.48
N THR A 242 -26.22 -5.57 -13.82
CA THR A 242 -26.94 -4.94 -12.71
C THR A 242 -26.76 -5.79 -11.45
N ASP A 243 -26.43 -5.17 -10.34
CA ASP A 243 -26.27 -5.83 -9.05
C ASP A 243 -27.61 -6.12 -8.36
N PRO A 244 -27.62 -6.89 -7.24
CA PRO A 244 -28.85 -7.21 -6.50
C PRO A 244 -29.57 -6.00 -5.88
N LEU A 245 -28.88 -4.84 -5.79
CA LEU A 245 -29.48 -3.59 -5.32
C LEU A 245 -30.14 -2.77 -6.44
N GLY A 246 -30.10 -3.28 -7.67
CA GLY A 246 -30.64 -2.62 -8.85
C GLY A 246 -29.72 -1.56 -9.46
N ARG A 247 -28.43 -1.52 -9.06
CA ARG A 247 -27.47 -0.59 -9.60
C ARG A 247 -26.83 -1.16 -10.88
N VAL A 248 -26.80 -0.40 -11.94
CA VAL A 248 -26.02 -0.76 -13.15
C VAL A 248 -24.56 -0.54 -12.85
N VAL A 249 -23.78 -1.60 -12.76
CA VAL A 249 -22.35 -1.57 -12.43
C VAL A 249 -21.46 -1.60 -13.66
N LEU A 250 -21.95 -2.13 -14.77
CA LEU A 250 -21.29 -2.10 -16.07
C LEU A 250 -22.30 -1.80 -17.17
N SER A 251 -21.93 -0.90 -18.09
CA SER A 251 -22.65 -0.62 -19.30
C SER A 251 -21.66 -0.57 -20.45
N VAL A 252 -21.75 -1.54 -21.34
CA VAL A 252 -20.81 -1.72 -22.44
C VAL A 252 -21.57 -1.59 -23.74
N GLN A 253 -21.06 -0.76 -24.63
CA GLN A 253 -21.60 -0.58 -25.98
C GLN A 253 -20.47 -0.80 -26.97
N TYR A 254 -20.67 -1.75 -27.85
CA TYR A 254 -19.77 -2.05 -28.98
C TYR A 254 -18.30 -2.23 -28.49
N PRO A 255 -18.00 -3.27 -27.70
CA PRO A 255 -16.67 -3.46 -27.16
C PRO A 255 -15.63 -3.56 -28.30
N THR A 256 -14.61 -2.70 -28.25
CA THR A 256 -13.58 -2.60 -29.31
C THR A 256 -12.34 -3.44 -29.02
N SER A 257 -12.22 -3.98 -27.82
CA SER A 257 -11.11 -4.83 -27.39
C SER A 257 -11.57 -5.83 -26.34
N GLY A 258 -10.93 -6.97 -26.28
CA GLY A 258 -11.06 -7.92 -25.19
C GLY A 258 -10.30 -7.45 -23.93
N GLY A 259 -10.61 -8.05 -22.80
CA GLY A 259 -9.93 -7.83 -21.53
C GLY A 259 -10.87 -7.41 -20.40
N ASP A 260 -10.28 -6.90 -19.34
CA ASP A 260 -10.99 -6.44 -18.15
C ASP A 260 -11.98 -5.30 -18.48
N LEU A 261 -13.19 -5.42 -17.96
CA LEU A 261 -14.25 -4.43 -18.13
C LEU A 261 -14.22 -3.33 -17.06
N GLY A 262 -13.26 -3.38 -16.14
CA GLY A 262 -13.01 -2.32 -15.17
C GLY A 262 -14.09 -2.24 -14.08
N TYR A 263 -14.68 -3.37 -13.68
CA TYR A 263 -15.63 -3.36 -12.55
C TYR A 263 -14.93 -3.02 -11.24
N GLU A 264 -15.44 -1.99 -10.57
CA GLU A 264 -15.04 -1.60 -9.22
C GLU A 264 -16.26 -1.60 -8.29
N PRO A 265 -16.20 -2.28 -7.13
CA PRO A 265 -17.37 -2.39 -6.23
C PRO A 265 -17.96 -1.07 -5.76
N CYS A 266 -17.17 0.01 -5.78
CA CYS A 266 -17.59 1.35 -5.37
C CYS A 266 -18.14 2.20 -6.52
N GLU A 267 -17.97 1.77 -7.75
CA GLU A 267 -18.38 2.51 -8.93
C GLU A 267 -19.62 1.86 -9.55
N TRP A 268 -20.56 2.67 -9.97
CA TRP A 268 -21.74 2.26 -10.74
C TRP A 268 -22.09 3.32 -11.76
N VAL A 269 -22.67 2.90 -12.86
CA VAL A 269 -23.11 3.79 -13.94
C VAL A 269 -24.45 4.43 -13.56
N ASN A 270 -24.47 5.77 -13.50
CA ASN A 270 -25.70 6.55 -13.22
C ASN A 270 -26.59 6.68 -14.47
#